data_f57c5298a600945fc01f299cd31ec80a
#
_entry.id   f57c5298a600945fc01f299cd31ec80a
#
_cell.length_a   1.000
_cell.length_b   1.000
_cell.length_c   1.000
_cell.angle_alpha   90.00
_cell.angle_beta   90.00
_cell.angle_gamma   90.00
#
_symmetry.space_group_name_H-M   'P 1'
#
loop_
_entity.id
_entity.type
_entity.pdbx_description
1 polymer ?
#
loop_
_entity_poly.entity_id
_entity_poly.type
_entity_poly.pdbx_seq_one_letter_code
_entity_poly.pdbx_strand_id
1 'polypeptide(L)'
;MPPEADEIARLCLQTYESLPQGGAKPQIRSNGRHEWTVLAGAVVHTNSSNPTVVALATGAKCTPYERLSPQGDVLHDCHAEVLVRRGVRAWLLERLIKEKKCSDSVIDHLPRVFVPVAWDLEVPVRWSLAPHVRLSWYISMLPC
;
A
#
# COMPACT_ATOMS: atom_id res chain seq x y z
N MET A 1 0.05 -21.91 2.04
CA MET A 1 0.31 -21.32 3.38
C MET A 1 0.40 -19.81 3.22
N PRO A 2 0.04 -19.03 4.24
CA PRO A 2 0.34 -17.59 4.19
C PRO A 2 1.87 -17.40 4.14
N PRO A 3 2.37 -16.34 3.48
CA PRO A 3 3.80 -16.05 3.48
C PRO A 3 4.28 -15.76 4.90
N GLU A 4 5.51 -16.17 5.21
CA GLU A 4 6.14 -15.89 6.49
C GLU A 4 6.45 -14.38 6.63
N ALA A 5 6.55 -13.90 7.87
CA ALA A 5 6.81 -12.48 8.14
C ALA A 5 8.10 -11.99 7.46
N ASP A 6 9.14 -12.81 7.46
CA ASP A 6 10.43 -12.51 6.81
C ASP A 6 10.30 -12.40 5.29
N GLU A 7 9.42 -13.21 4.67
CA GLU A 7 9.16 -13.12 3.24
C GLU A 7 8.48 -11.79 2.88
N ILE A 8 7.50 -11.35 3.68
CA ILE A 8 6.84 -10.05 3.50
C ILE A 8 7.85 -8.91 3.63
N ALA A 9 8.70 -8.96 4.66
CA ALA A 9 9.74 -7.96 4.88
C ALA A 9 10.72 -7.91 3.70
N ARG A 10 11.20 -9.07 3.25
CA ARG A 10 12.13 -9.20 2.13
C ARG A 10 11.54 -8.62 0.83
N LEU A 11 10.28 -8.92 0.53
CA LEU A 11 9.60 -8.41 -0.66
C LEU A 11 9.49 -6.88 -0.64
N CYS A 12 9.12 -6.30 0.51
CA CYS A 12 9.05 -4.83 0.67
C CYS A 12 10.44 -4.19 0.50
N LEU A 13 11.48 -4.77 1.09
CA LEU A 13 12.85 -4.28 0.99
C LEU A 13 13.37 -4.38 -0.45
N GLN A 14 13.20 -5.52 -1.12
CA GLN A 14 13.61 -5.69 -2.52
C GLN A 14 12.89 -4.71 -3.44
N THR A 15 11.59 -4.52 -3.25
CA THR A 15 10.82 -3.52 -4.02
C THR A 15 11.37 -2.12 -3.79
N TYR A 16 11.65 -1.76 -2.54
CA TYR A 16 12.26 -0.48 -2.19
C TYR A 16 13.63 -0.28 -2.84
N GLU A 17 14.48 -1.30 -2.80
CA GLU A 17 15.83 -1.25 -3.40
C GLU A 17 15.77 -1.05 -4.91
N SER A 18 14.80 -1.64 -5.60
CA SER A 18 14.60 -1.51 -7.04
C SER A 18 14.14 -0.11 -7.49
N LEU A 19 13.62 0.72 -6.58
CA LEU A 19 13.20 2.08 -6.90
C LEU A 19 14.42 2.96 -7.25
N PRO A 20 14.25 3.94 -8.15
CA PRO A 20 15.32 4.88 -8.48
C PRO A 20 15.74 5.70 -7.25
N GLN A 21 16.97 6.21 -7.28
CA GLN A 21 17.45 7.15 -6.27
C GLN A 21 16.66 8.46 -6.31
N GLY A 22 16.41 9.04 -5.16
CA GLY A 22 15.62 10.27 -4.98
C GLY A 22 14.21 10.00 -4.45
N GLY A 23 13.45 11.04 -4.21
CA GLY A 23 12.08 10.96 -3.71
C GLY A 23 11.94 10.20 -2.38
N ALA A 24 11.61 8.92 -2.47
CA ALA A 24 11.38 8.06 -1.31
C ALA A 24 12.65 7.59 -0.58
N LYS A 25 13.84 7.74 -1.19
CA LYS A 25 15.11 7.26 -0.60
C LYS A 25 15.83 8.37 0.14
N PRO A 26 16.29 8.11 1.39
CA PRO A 26 17.10 9.05 2.15
C PRO A 26 18.38 9.42 1.40
N GLN A 27 18.79 10.67 1.56
CA GLN A 27 19.98 11.22 0.93
C GLN A 27 21.01 11.61 1.98
N ILE A 28 22.25 11.80 1.55
CA ILE A 28 23.29 12.41 2.37
C ILE A 28 23.12 13.92 2.22
N ARG A 29 22.92 14.61 3.35
CA ARG A 29 22.81 16.08 3.38
C ARG A 29 24.16 16.74 3.07
N SER A 30 24.11 18.01 2.70
CA SER A 30 25.32 18.80 2.46
C SER A 30 26.31 18.86 3.63
N ASN A 31 25.83 18.64 4.86
CA ASN A 31 26.65 18.55 6.07
C ASN A 31 27.20 17.15 6.36
N GLY A 32 27.12 16.22 5.42
CA GLY A 32 27.59 14.83 5.55
C GLY A 32 26.70 13.92 6.42
N ARG A 33 25.59 14.41 6.97
CA ARG A 33 24.68 13.57 7.76
C ARG A 33 23.79 12.72 6.87
N HIS A 34 23.70 11.42 7.18
CA HIS A 34 22.76 10.52 6.55
C HIS A 34 21.33 10.84 7.02
N GLU A 35 20.42 10.97 6.08
CA GLU A 35 19.02 10.96 6.42
C GLU A 35 18.58 9.53 6.74
N TRP A 36 17.58 9.41 7.58
CA TRP A 36 16.91 8.15 7.85
C TRP A 36 15.41 8.30 7.62
N THR A 37 14.74 7.21 7.37
CA THR A 37 13.29 7.17 7.16
C THR A 37 12.72 5.86 7.65
N VAL A 38 11.43 5.83 7.88
CA VAL A 38 10.69 4.60 8.10
C VAL A 38 10.17 4.11 6.76
N LEU A 39 10.29 2.83 6.50
CA LEU A 39 9.71 2.16 5.34
C LEU A 39 8.49 1.37 5.79
N ALA A 40 7.37 1.52 5.11
CA ALA A 40 6.21 0.67 5.26
C ALA A 40 5.79 0.11 3.90
N GLY A 41 5.19 -1.06 3.90
CA GLY A 41 4.68 -1.73 2.70
C GLY A 41 3.42 -2.53 2.98
N ALA A 42 2.62 -2.73 1.96
CA ALA A 42 1.47 -3.62 1.98
C ALA A 42 1.61 -4.65 0.86
N VAL A 43 1.42 -5.91 1.22
CA VAL A 43 1.55 -7.05 0.33
C VAL A 43 0.20 -7.76 0.25
N VAL A 44 -0.30 -7.93 -0.96
CA VAL A 44 -1.45 -8.79 -1.22
C VAL A 44 -0.97 -10.19 -1.56
N HIS A 45 -1.64 -11.18 -1.03
CA HIS A 45 -1.40 -12.57 -1.37
C HIS A 45 -2.70 -13.37 -1.38
N THR A 46 -2.71 -14.42 -2.16
CA THR A 46 -3.81 -15.36 -2.28
C THR A 46 -3.29 -16.79 -2.18
N ASN A 47 -4.17 -17.77 -2.10
CA ASN A 47 -3.75 -19.18 -2.06
C ASN A 47 -3.12 -19.65 -3.38
N SER A 48 -3.31 -18.91 -4.48
CA SER A 48 -2.95 -19.31 -5.85
C SER A 48 -2.00 -18.34 -6.55
N SER A 49 -1.60 -17.24 -5.91
CA SER A 49 -0.66 -16.27 -6.49
C SER A 49 0.49 -15.97 -5.56
N ASN A 50 1.62 -15.59 -6.15
CA ASN A 50 2.76 -15.10 -5.39
C ASN A 50 2.41 -13.80 -4.65
N PRO A 51 2.97 -13.58 -3.46
CA PRO A 51 2.82 -12.32 -2.74
C PRO A 51 3.31 -11.14 -3.59
N THR A 52 2.52 -10.08 -3.63
CA THR A 52 2.81 -8.89 -4.46
C THR A 52 2.71 -7.62 -3.62
N VAL A 53 3.74 -6.78 -3.68
CA VAL A 53 3.71 -5.45 -3.02
C VAL A 53 2.76 -4.54 -3.80
N VAL A 54 1.73 -4.04 -3.15
CA VAL A 54 0.68 -3.19 -3.77
C VAL A 54 0.77 -1.73 -3.35
N ALA A 55 1.44 -1.46 -2.24
CA ALA A 55 1.75 -0.11 -1.80
C ALA A 55 3.06 -0.11 -1.01
N LEU A 56 3.87 0.91 -1.23
CA LEU A 56 5.13 1.12 -0.52
C LEU A 56 5.30 2.62 -0.28
N ALA A 57 5.73 3.00 0.90
CA ALA A 57 5.97 4.38 1.24
C ALA A 57 7.07 4.53 2.27
N THR A 58 7.71 5.69 2.26
CA THR A 58 8.65 6.12 3.29
C THR A 58 8.17 7.42 3.92
N GLY A 59 8.44 7.60 5.20
CA GLY A 59 8.13 8.82 5.91
C GLY A 59 8.25 8.65 7.42
N ALA A 60 8.62 9.72 8.10
CA ALA A 60 8.83 9.71 9.54
C ALA A 60 8.41 11.03 10.21
N LYS A 61 7.60 11.85 9.53
CA LYS A 61 7.27 13.20 10.01
C LYS A 61 5.86 13.61 9.58
N CYS A 62 5.27 14.54 10.36
CA CYS A 62 4.09 15.30 9.94
C CYS A 62 4.52 16.61 9.28
N THR A 63 3.65 17.15 8.45
CA THR A 63 3.80 18.51 7.91
C THR A 63 3.58 19.51 9.05
N PRO A 64 4.52 20.44 9.29
CA PRO A 64 4.34 21.47 10.29
C PRO A 64 3.06 22.29 10.07
N TYR A 65 2.43 22.71 11.16
CA TYR A 65 1.16 23.45 11.10
C TYR A 65 1.21 24.67 10.18
N GLU A 66 2.33 25.40 10.19
CA GLU A 66 2.54 26.63 9.40
C GLU A 66 2.62 26.34 7.90
N ARG A 67 2.79 25.09 7.50
CA ARG A 67 2.83 24.65 6.10
C ARG A 67 1.55 23.95 5.65
N LEU A 68 0.55 23.87 6.53
CA LEU A 68 -0.73 23.32 6.15
C LEU A 68 -1.49 24.31 5.29
N SER A 69 -2.02 23.83 4.17
CA SER A 69 -2.84 24.62 3.27
C SER A 69 -4.28 24.65 3.77
N PRO A 70 -4.92 25.83 3.83
CA PRO A 70 -6.36 25.93 4.12
C PRO A 70 -7.25 25.21 3.09
N GLN A 71 -6.74 24.97 1.89
CA GLN A 71 -7.42 24.26 0.81
C GLN A 71 -7.37 22.74 0.96
N GLY A 72 -6.56 22.21 1.89
CA GLY A 72 -6.47 20.78 2.16
C GLY A 72 -5.71 19.97 1.07
N ASP A 73 -4.91 20.64 0.25
CA ASP A 73 -4.10 20.05 -0.83
C ASP A 73 -2.72 19.56 -0.36
N VAL A 74 -2.39 19.75 0.92
CA VAL A 74 -1.15 19.29 1.55
C VAL A 74 -1.43 18.12 2.50
N LEU A 75 -0.64 17.05 2.35
CA LEU A 75 -0.70 15.92 3.27
C LEU A 75 -0.17 16.33 4.66
N HIS A 76 -1.01 16.19 5.67
CA HIS A 76 -0.62 16.49 7.04
C HIS A 76 0.27 15.39 7.62
N ASP A 77 -0.20 14.16 7.58
CA ASP A 77 0.49 13.00 8.14
C ASP A 77 1.25 12.25 7.02
N CYS A 78 2.57 12.32 7.09
CA CYS A 78 3.49 11.69 6.15
C CYS A 78 4.27 10.52 6.79
N HIS A 79 3.76 9.91 7.87
CA HIS A 79 4.31 8.66 8.37
C HIS A 79 4.09 7.54 7.35
N ALA A 80 5.07 6.66 7.23
CA ALA A 80 5.10 5.65 6.18
C ALA A 80 3.84 4.77 6.18
N GLU A 81 3.37 4.31 7.33
CA GLU A 81 2.20 3.47 7.49
C GLU A 81 0.89 4.18 7.07
N VAL A 82 0.80 5.50 7.32
CA VAL A 82 -0.36 6.30 6.90
C VAL A 82 -0.36 6.45 5.38
N LEU A 83 0.80 6.70 4.78
CA LEU A 83 0.93 6.80 3.33
C LEU A 83 0.64 5.46 2.65
N VAL A 84 1.14 4.34 3.18
CA VAL A 84 0.82 3.00 2.66
C VAL A 84 -0.67 2.70 2.75
N ARG A 85 -1.33 3.05 3.85
CA ARG A 85 -2.79 2.90 3.98
C ARG A 85 -3.54 3.67 2.88
N ARG A 86 -3.08 4.88 2.55
CA ARG A 86 -3.66 5.66 1.43
C ARG A 86 -3.40 4.97 0.10
N GLY A 87 -2.17 4.48 -0.13
CA GLY A 87 -1.80 3.72 -1.32
C GLY A 87 -2.64 2.46 -1.50
N VAL A 88 -2.84 1.69 -0.44
CA VAL A 88 -3.73 0.51 -0.48
C VAL A 88 -5.16 0.88 -0.85
N ARG A 89 -5.70 1.96 -0.30
CA ARG A 89 -7.06 2.42 -0.66
C ARG A 89 -7.16 2.80 -2.14
N ALA A 90 -6.16 3.51 -2.68
CA ALA A 90 -6.11 3.84 -4.10
C ALA A 90 -6.04 2.57 -4.95
N TRP A 91 -5.13 1.64 -4.61
CA TRP A 91 -5.00 0.36 -5.30
C TRP A 91 -6.30 -0.46 -5.29
N LEU A 92 -6.99 -0.54 -4.14
CA LEU A 92 -8.28 -1.24 -4.03
C LEU A 92 -9.34 -0.64 -4.95
N LEU A 93 -9.43 0.68 -5.02
CA LEU A 93 -10.38 1.38 -5.90
C LEU A 93 -10.07 1.14 -7.38
N GLU A 94 -8.81 1.29 -7.78
CA GLU A 94 -8.37 1.01 -9.15
C GLU A 94 -8.62 -0.45 -9.53
N ARG A 95 -8.32 -1.37 -8.62
CA ARG A 95 -8.55 -2.80 -8.82
C ARG A 95 -10.02 -3.11 -8.99
N LEU A 96 -10.89 -2.56 -8.15
CA LEU A 96 -12.34 -2.73 -8.27
C LEU A 96 -12.86 -2.22 -9.62
N ILE A 97 -12.38 -1.05 -10.08
CA ILE A 97 -12.76 -0.48 -11.37
C ILE A 97 -12.32 -1.41 -12.52
N LYS A 98 -11.09 -1.93 -12.46
CA LYS A 98 -10.57 -2.88 -13.46
C LYS A 98 -11.43 -4.16 -13.49
N GLU A 99 -11.72 -4.74 -12.33
CA GLU A 99 -12.50 -5.96 -12.21
C GLU A 99 -13.96 -5.82 -12.65
N LYS A 100 -14.53 -4.62 -12.53
CA LYS A 100 -15.87 -4.33 -13.07
C LYS A 100 -15.89 -4.21 -14.60
N LYS A 101 -14.79 -3.77 -15.19
CA LYS A 101 -14.68 -3.57 -16.65
C LYS A 101 -14.22 -4.83 -17.40
N CYS A 102 -13.54 -5.73 -16.71
CA CYS A 102 -12.94 -6.92 -17.31
C CYS A 102 -13.64 -8.17 -16.79
N SER A 103 -13.91 -9.11 -17.70
CA SER A 103 -14.51 -10.41 -17.36
C SER A 103 -13.46 -11.47 -16.97
N ASP A 104 -12.18 -11.17 -17.15
CA ASP A 104 -11.10 -12.13 -16.92
C ASP A 104 -10.99 -12.53 -15.45
N SER A 105 -10.65 -13.78 -15.22
CA SER A 105 -10.45 -14.33 -13.87
C SER A 105 -9.14 -13.86 -13.23
N VAL A 106 -8.18 -13.44 -14.04
CA VAL A 106 -6.85 -12.94 -13.61
C VAL A 106 -6.59 -11.58 -14.26
N ILE A 107 -6.26 -10.60 -13.46
CA ILE A 107 -5.95 -9.24 -13.90
C ILE A 107 -4.64 -8.84 -13.18
N ASP A 108 -3.67 -8.30 -13.93
CA ASP A 108 -2.37 -7.90 -13.39
C ASP A 108 -1.70 -9.02 -12.54
N HIS A 109 -1.75 -10.26 -13.05
CA HIS A 109 -1.19 -11.47 -12.41
C HIS A 109 -1.84 -11.88 -11.06
N LEU A 110 -2.90 -11.22 -10.67
CA LEU A 110 -3.68 -11.56 -9.48
C LEU A 110 -5.07 -12.08 -9.87
N PRO A 111 -5.59 -13.09 -9.15
CA PRO A 111 -6.98 -13.50 -9.30
C PRO A 111 -7.91 -12.37 -8.87
N ARG A 112 -9.20 -12.51 -9.10
CA ARG A 112 -10.18 -11.52 -8.67
C ARG A 112 -10.09 -11.29 -7.17
N VAL A 113 -9.97 -10.03 -6.80
CA VAL A 113 -9.78 -9.56 -5.41
C VAL A 113 -11.12 -9.26 -4.75
N PHE A 114 -12.14 -8.95 -5.56
CA PHE A 114 -13.45 -8.56 -5.05
C PHE A 114 -14.54 -9.57 -5.41
N VAL A 115 -15.48 -9.71 -4.50
CA VAL A 115 -16.75 -10.43 -4.70
C VAL A 115 -17.92 -9.51 -4.42
N PRO A 116 -19.00 -9.57 -5.21
CA PRO A 116 -20.22 -8.84 -4.92
C PRO A 116 -20.88 -9.45 -3.67
N VAL A 117 -21.38 -8.60 -2.79
CA VAL A 117 -22.17 -9.00 -1.64
C VAL A 117 -23.58 -8.49 -1.84
N ALA A 118 -24.54 -9.40 -1.96
CA ALA A 118 -25.95 -9.06 -1.95
C ALA A 118 -26.33 -8.65 -0.52
N TRP A 119 -26.73 -7.39 -0.35
CA TRP A 119 -27.11 -6.87 0.96
C TRP A 119 -28.61 -6.75 1.13
N ASP A 120 -29.35 -6.32 0.09
CA ASP A 120 -30.80 -6.22 0.08
C ASP A 120 -31.27 -5.84 -1.33
N LEU A 121 -32.52 -6.13 -1.69
CA LEU A 121 -33.08 -5.88 -3.03
C LEU A 121 -33.11 -4.40 -3.43
N GLU A 122 -33.00 -3.49 -2.47
CA GLU A 122 -33.08 -2.03 -2.70
C GLU A 122 -31.75 -1.29 -2.57
N VAL A 123 -30.63 -1.95 -2.24
CA VAL A 123 -29.35 -1.29 -1.98
C VAL A 123 -28.34 -1.59 -3.10
N PRO A 124 -27.55 -0.59 -3.54
CA PRO A 124 -26.54 -0.83 -4.56
C PRO A 124 -25.56 -1.92 -4.13
N VAL A 125 -25.18 -2.77 -5.07
CA VAL A 125 -24.25 -3.90 -4.87
C VAL A 125 -23.02 -3.44 -4.09
N ARG A 126 -22.80 -4.02 -2.94
CA ARG A 126 -21.58 -3.85 -2.15
C ARG A 126 -20.51 -4.82 -2.62
N TRP A 127 -19.27 -4.46 -2.45
CA TRP A 127 -18.12 -5.27 -2.80
C TRP A 127 -17.31 -5.54 -1.54
N SER A 128 -16.91 -6.79 -1.35
CA SER A 128 -15.99 -7.20 -0.30
C SER A 128 -14.75 -7.85 -0.89
N LEU A 129 -13.68 -7.92 -0.11
CA LEU A 129 -12.53 -8.73 -0.50
C LEU A 129 -12.93 -10.19 -0.56
N ALA A 130 -12.46 -10.89 -1.58
CA ALA A 130 -12.68 -12.32 -1.72
C ALA A 130 -12.03 -13.07 -0.53
N PRO A 131 -12.63 -14.15 -0.02
CA PRO A 131 -12.16 -14.84 1.18
C PRO A 131 -10.73 -15.38 1.11
N HIS A 132 -10.24 -15.63 -0.11
CA HIS A 132 -8.89 -16.13 -0.37
C HIS A 132 -7.83 -15.01 -0.46
N VAL A 133 -8.25 -13.74 -0.42
CA VAL A 133 -7.35 -12.57 -0.49
C VAL A 133 -6.99 -12.11 0.90
N ARG A 134 -5.71 -11.91 1.13
CA ARG A 134 -5.17 -11.38 2.39
C ARG A 134 -4.23 -10.22 2.11
N LEU A 135 -4.20 -9.28 3.03
CA LEU A 135 -3.27 -8.15 3.06
C LEU A 135 -2.36 -8.30 4.27
N SER A 136 -1.08 -8.28 4.03
CA SER A 136 -0.03 -8.25 5.07
C SER A 136 0.66 -6.90 5.04
N TRP A 137 1.09 -6.43 6.22
CA TRP A 137 1.74 -5.14 6.41
C TRP A 137 3.15 -5.34 6.92
N TYR A 138 4.06 -4.55 6.40
CA TYR A 138 5.43 -4.42 6.87
C TYR A 138 5.69 -2.98 7.31
N ILE A 139 6.34 -2.82 8.44
CA ILE A 139 6.82 -1.52 8.93
C ILE A 139 8.22 -1.76 9.50
N SER A 140 9.22 -1.00 9.02
CA SER A 140 10.62 -1.19 9.42
C SER A 140 10.93 -0.74 10.84
N MET A 141 10.04 0.06 11.45
CA MET A 141 10.14 0.54 12.82
C MET A 141 8.74 0.67 13.41
N LEU A 142 8.56 0.27 14.65
CA LEU A 142 7.28 0.45 15.34
C LEU A 142 6.89 1.93 15.37
N PRO A 143 5.60 2.26 15.14
CA PRO A 143 5.09 3.61 15.30
C PRO A 143 5.33 4.11 16.73
N CYS A 144 5.57 5.40 16.86
CA CYS A 144 5.74 6.06 18.17
C CYS A 144 4.41 6.09 18.92
#